data_ffed0df826f7ef209a5f69321c4eeafe
#
_entry.id   ffed0df826f7ef209a5f69321c4eeafe
#
_cell.length_a   1.000
_cell.length_b   1.000
_cell.length_c   1.000
_cell.angle_alpha   90.00
_cell.angle_beta   90.00
_cell.angle_gamma   90.00
#
_symmetry.space_group_name_H-M   'P 1'
#
loop_
_entity.id
_entity.type
_entity.pdbx_description
1 polymer ?
#
loop_
_entity_poly.entity_id
_entity_poly.type
_entity_poly.pdbx_seq_one_letter_code
_entity_poly.pdbx_strand_id
1 'polypeptide(L)'
;MHKVVLIIFGLVLTGSVSAKESIQGHYDVVGNVPAAHSLKKVVYEEFMNFGCPHCNNLHKASRNFREKFSDKVEFIDIPIVFRGQDDSPLRLYYVARKIGKADLIKDELFKASFKHGVNVFDPGIINYLARSLG
;
A
#
# COMPACT_ATOMS: atom_id res chain seq x y z
N MET A 1 53.16 -40.18 -40.27
CA MET A 1 51.78 -39.86 -40.56
C MET A 1 51.16 -39.21 -39.29
N HIS A 2 51.18 -37.87 -39.19
CA HIS A 2 50.69 -37.13 -38.04
C HIS A 2 49.29 -36.68 -38.40
N LYS A 3 48.26 -37.08 -37.60
CA LYS A 3 46.88 -36.62 -37.71
C LYS A 3 46.74 -35.38 -36.86
N VAL A 4 46.53 -34.25 -37.53
CA VAL A 4 46.18 -32.98 -36.88
C VAL A 4 44.65 -32.98 -36.57
N VAL A 5 44.29 -32.98 -35.30
CA VAL A 5 42.91 -32.84 -34.85
C VAL A 5 42.65 -31.36 -34.63
N LEU A 6 41.82 -30.73 -35.47
CA LEU A 6 41.35 -29.38 -35.36
C LEU A 6 40.14 -29.34 -34.39
N ILE A 7 40.35 -28.80 -33.18
CA ILE A 7 39.25 -28.54 -32.23
C ILE A 7 38.70 -27.16 -32.54
N ILE A 8 37.50 -27.13 -33.11
CA ILE A 8 36.74 -25.90 -33.33
C ILE A 8 36.05 -25.55 -31.99
N PHE A 9 36.53 -24.53 -31.31
CA PHE A 9 35.94 -24.00 -30.10
C PHE A 9 34.80 -23.04 -30.50
N GLY A 10 33.56 -23.54 -30.46
CA GLY A 10 32.36 -22.76 -30.75
C GLY A 10 32.07 -21.77 -29.59
N LEU A 11 32.27 -20.47 -29.86
CA LEU A 11 31.95 -19.39 -28.97
C LEU A 11 30.42 -19.21 -28.94
N VAL A 12 29.73 -19.75 -27.93
CA VAL A 12 28.30 -19.51 -27.71
C VAL A 12 28.14 -18.15 -27.07
N LEU A 13 27.77 -17.14 -27.86
CA LEU A 13 27.33 -15.84 -27.40
C LEU A 13 25.93 -15.99 -26.78
N THR A 14 25.83 -16.15 -25.46
CA THR A 14 24.58 -16.05 -24.74
C THR A 14 24.22 -14.57 -24.60
N GLY A 15 23.52 -14.05 -25.60
CA GLY A 15 22.88 -12.73 -25.52
C GLY A 15 21.76 -12.79 -24.49
N SER A 16 21.93 -12.09 -23.35
CA SER A 16 20.85 -11.88 -22.40
C SER A 16 19.80 -10.97 -23.05
N VAL A 17 18.72 -11.57 -23.56
CA VAL A 17 17.53 -10.82 -23.99
C VAL A 17 16.85 -10.32 -22.72
N SER A 18 17.08 -9.08 -22.36
CA SER A 18 16.28 -8.37 -21.34
C SER A 18 14.90 -8.11 -21.95
N ALA A 19 13.98 -9.01 -21.70
CA ALA A 19 12.58 -8.79 -22.03
C ALA A 19 12.08 -7.63 -21.17
N LYS A 20 11.89 -6.47 -21.77
CA LYS A 20 11.18 -5.34 -21.17
C LYS A 20 9.71 -5.76 -21.09
N GLU A 21 9.27 -6.24 -19.93
CA GLU A 21 7.85 -6.55 -19.71
C GLU A 21 7.05 -5.28 -19.99
N SER A 22 6.27 -5.28 -21.07
CA SER A 22 5.32 -4.21 -21.35
C SER A 22 4.09 -4.44 -20.49
N ILE A 23 3.71 -3.43 -19.70
CA ILE A 23 2.44 -3.43 -18.98
C ILE A 23 1.32 -3.54 -20.02
N GLN A 24 0.53 -4.64 -19.94
CA GLN A 24 -0.62 -4.83 -20.83
C GLN A 24 -1.87 -4.22 -20.19
N GLY A 25 -2.63 -3.46 -20.98
CA GLY A 25 -3.89 -2.85 -20.55
C GLY A 25 -4.07 -1.44 -21.12
N HIS A 26 -5.27 -0.89 -20.92
CA HIS A 26 -5.54 0.53 -21.19
C HIS A 26 -5.12 1.34 -19.97
N TYR A 27 -4.15 2.21 -20.13
CA TYR A 27 -3.69 3.12 -19.07
C TYR A 27 -3.22 4.45 -19.68
N ASP A 28 -3.39 5.52 -18.92
CA ASP A 28 -2.86 6.83 -19.24
C ASP A 28 -1.57 7.07 -18.45
N VAL A 29 -0.52 7.52 -19.15
CA VAL A 29 0.72 7.91 -18.49
C VAL A 29 0.54 9.28 -17.86
N VAL A 30 0.48 9.33 -16.54
CA VAL A 30 0.34 10.58 -15.77
C VAL A 30 1.71 11.22 -15.60
N GLY A 31 2.18 11.93 -16.61
CA GLY A 31 3.38 12.77 -16.56
C GLY A 31 4.67 12.07 -16.06
N ASN A 32 5.71 12.86 -15.80
CA ASN A 32 6.97 12.39 -15.21
C ASN A 32 6.92 12.43 -13.69
N VAL A 33 5.90 11.80 -13.08
CA VAL A 33 5.87 11.65 -11.63
C VAL A 33 6.81 10.49 -11.28
N PRO A 34 7.87 10.70 -10.48
CA PRO A 34 8.70 9.61 -10.04
C PRO A 34 7.85 8.58 -9.28
N ALA A 35 7.92 7.32 -9.71
CA ALA A 35 7.24 6.27 -8.97
C ALA A 35 7.82 6.20 -7.54
N ALA A 36 6.94 6.18 -6.54
CA ALA A 36 7.35 5.88 -5.18
C ALA A 36 7.83 4.41 -5.14
N HIS A 37 9.14 4.20 -5.11
CA HIS A 37 9.70 2.86 -5.01
C HIS A 37 10.89 2.84 -4.06
N SER A 38 11.02 1.75 -3.34
CA SER A 38 12.20 1.43 -2.55
C SER A 38 13.06 0.43 -3.34
N LEU A 39 14.40 0.57 -3.29
CA LEU A 39 15.31 -0.41 -3.86
C LEU A 39 15.22 -1.79 -3.17
N LYS A 40 14.61 -1.85 -1.99
CA LYS A 40 14.54 -3.07 -1.16
C LYS A 40 13.15 -3.69 -1.08
N LYS A 41 12.09 -2.90 -1.18
CA LYS A 41 10.69 -3.34 -1.04
C LYS A 41 9.83 -2.71 -2.10
N VAL A 42 8.76 -3.42 -2.48
CA VAL A 42 7.67 -2.84 -3.26
C VAL A 42 6.92 -1.88 -2.35
N VAL A 43 6.65 -0.65 -2.80
CA VAL A 43 5.80 0.30 -2.07
C VAL A 43 4.36 0.14 -2.53
N TYR A 44 3.46 -0.13 -1.58
CA TYR A 44 2.03 -0.20 -1.79
C TYR A 44 1.36 0.97 -1.06
N GLU A 45 0.87 1.93 -1.81
CA GLU A 45 0.14 3.09 -1.27
C GLU A 45 -1.37 2.87 -1.39
N GLU A 46 -2.08 2.95 -0.27
CA GLU A 46 -3.54 2.82 -0.21
C GLU A 46 -4.17 4.15 0.20
N PHE A 47 -4.85 4.79 -0.75
CA PHE A 47 -5.71 5.94 -0.46
C PHE A 47 -7.04 5.44 0.08
N MET A 48 -7.38 5.80 1.33
CA MET A 48 -8.57 5.28 2.00
C MET A 48 -9.37 6.38 2.69
N ASN A 49 -10.69 6.17 2.80
CA ASN A 49 -11.60 7.04 3.56
C ASN A 49 -12.35 6.21 4.61
N PHE A 50 -12.41 6.68 5.84
CA PHE A 50 -13.01 5.94 6.96
C PHE A 50 -14.55 5.82 6.88
N GLY A 51 -15.21 6.53 5.97
CA GLY A 51 -16.62 6.38 5.63
C GLY A 51 -16.88 5.58 4.36
N CYS A 52 -15.85 5.02 3.70
CA CYS A 52 -15.98 4.30 2.44
C CYS A 52 -16.17 2.79 2.69
N PRO A 53 -17.32 2.18 2.27
CA PRO A 53 -17.57 0.75 2.45
C PRO A 53 -16.53 -0.14 1.75
N HIS A 54 -16.09 0.26 0.56
CA HIS A 54 -15.07 -0.49 -0.19
C HIS A 54 -13.72 -0.48 0.54
N CYS A 55 -13.32 0.64 1.14
CA CYS A 55 -12.11 0.74 1.94
C CYS A 55 -12.19 -0.17 3.18
N ASN A 56 -13.34 -0.21 3.87
CA ASN A 56 -13.57 -1.12 5.00
C ASN A 56 -13.47 -2.59 4.58
N ASN A 57 -14.02 -2.96 3.42
CA ASN A 57 -13.96 -4.33 2.91
C ASN A 57 -12.53 -4.70 2.52
N LEU A 58 -11.81 -3.80 1.83
CA LEU A 58 -10.40 -4.01 1.48
C LEU A 58 -9.52 -4.13 2.73
N HIS A 59 -9.72 -3.27 3.73
CA HIS A 59 -9.01 -3.33 5.01
C HIS A 59 -9.14 -4.72 5.67
N LYS A 60 -10.33 -5.30 5.68
CA LYS A 60 -10.57 -6.65 6.21
C LYS A 60 -9.91 -7.74 5.35
N ALA A 61 -10.08 -7.65 4.02
CA ALA A 61 -9.59 -8.66 3.09
C ALA A 61 -8.06 -8.66 2.96
N SER A 62 -7.41 -7.48 3.07
CA SER A 62 -5.98 -7.34 2.88
C SER A 62 -5.13 -7.70 4.10
N ARG A 63 -5.73 -7.98 5.27
CA ARG A 63 -4.99 -8.24 6.51
C ARG A 63 -3.96 -9.36 6.36
N ASN A 64 -4.39 -10.53 5.90
CA ASN A 64 -3.50 -11.68 5.70
C ASN A 64 -2.44 -11.41 4.62
N PHE A 65 -2.78 -10.64 3.59
CA PHE A 65 -1.84 -10.23 2.55
C PHE A 65 -0.75 -9.31 3.13
N ARG A 66 -1.13 -8.31 3.91
CA ARG A 66 -0.20 -7.37 4.56
C ARG A 66 0.75 -8.09 5.52
N GLU A 67 0.23 -9.01 6.31
CA GLU A 67 1.05 -9.84 7.21
C GLU A 67 2.04 -10.71 6.42
N LYS A 68 1.54 -11.46 5.43
CA LYS A 68 2.34 -12.41 4.63
C LYS A 68 3.47 -11.74 3.86
N PHE A 69 3.28 -10.50 3.40
CA PHE A 69 4.25 -9.79 2.57
C PHE A 69 4.95 -8.62 3.25
N SER A 70 4.88 -8.53 4.57
CA SER A 70 5.47 -7.44 5.36
C SER A 70 6.99 -7.29 5.21
N ASP A 71 7.69 -8.37 4.85
CA ASP A 71 9.13 -8.40 4.56
C ASP A 71 9.48 -7.84 3.17
N LYS A 72 8.56 -7.95 2.19
CA LYS A 72 8.76 -7.61 0.78
C LYS A 72 8.04 -6.34 0.34
N VAL A 73 7.00 -5.95 1.06
CA VAL A 73 6.14 -4.81 0.73
C VAL A 73 6.15 -3.80 1.86
N GLU A 74 6.36 -2.55 1.52
CA GLU A 74 6.12 -1.41 2.40
C GLU A 74 4.70 -0.91 2.18
N PHE A 75 3.83 -1.06 3.19
CA PHE A 75 2.44 -0.63 3.13
C PHE A 75 2.29 0.77 3.71
N ILE A 76 1.81 1.69 2.88
CA ILE A 76 1.59 3.09 3.27
C ILE A 76 0.10 3.40 3.14
N ASP A 77 -0.56 3.59 4.29
CA ASP A 77 -1.94 4.03 4.32
C ASP A 77 -2.00 5.56 4.28
N ILE A 78 -2.78 6.09 3.35
CA ILE A 78 -2.97 7.53 3.11
C ILE A 78 -4.47 7.84 3.28
N PRO A 79 -4.93 8.13 4.51
CA PRO A 79 -6.32 8.50 4.71
C PRO A 79 -6.62 9.86 4.06
N ILE A 80 -7.78 9.93 3.41
CA ILE A 80 -8.28 11.12 2.73
C ILE A 80 -9.67 11.49 3.23
N VAL A 81 -10.07 12.74 3.07
CA VAL A 81 -11.44 13.21 3.26
C VAL A 81 -12.05 13.65 1.94
N PHE A 82 -13.35 13.43 1.79
CA PHE A 82 -14.11 13.99 0.69
C PHE A 82 -14.65 15.39 1.06
N ARG A 83 -15.09 16.12 0.05
CA ARG A 83 -15.66 17.45 0.24
C ARG A 83 -16.82 17.41 1.26
N GLY A 84 -16.74 18.26 2.27
CA GLY A 84 -17.73 18.35 3.34
C GLY A 84 -17.51 17.41 4.52
N GLN A 85 -16.49 16.58 4.51
CA GLN A 85 -16.07 15.80 5.67
C GLN A 85 -15.02 16.57 6.48
N ASP A 86 -15.09 16.42 7.81
CA ASP A 86 -14.07 16.96 8.72
C ASP A 86 -12.82 16.08 8.70
N ASP A 87 -11.64 16.66 8.91
CA ASP A 87 -10.35 15.95 8.84
C ASP A 87 -9.90 15.36 10.20
N SER A 88 -10.70 15.49 11.24
CA SER A 88 -10.37 15.00 12.60
C SER A 88 -9.98 13.50 12.65
N PRO A 89 -10.62 12.57 11.91
CA PRO A 89 -10.19 11.17 11.89
C PRO A 89 -8.79 11.02 11.27
N LEU A 90 -8.42 11.85 10.29
CA LEU A 90 -7.09 11.85 9.72
C LEU A 90 -6.06 12.31 10.74
N ARG A 91 -6.36 13.39 11.45
CA ARG A 91 -5.48 13.89 12.53
C ARG A 91 -5.25 12.83 13.60
N LEU A 92 -6.32 12.18 14.06
CA LEU A 92 -6.20 11.06 15.02
C LEU A 92 -5.32 9.93 14.48
N TYR A 93 -5.55 9.51 13.23
CA TYR A 93 -4.75 8.46 12.60
C TYR A 93 -3.25 8.84 12.53
N TYR A 94 -2.91 10.06 12.08
CA TYR A 94 -1.52 10.48 11.97
C TYR A 94 -0.84 10.68 13.33
N VAL A 95 -1.56 11.11 14.36
CA VAL A 95 -1.04 11.14 15.74
C VAL A 95 -0.75 9.71 16.21
N ALA A 96 -1.69 8.79 16.03
CA ALA A 96 -1.53 7.38 16.38
C ALA A 96 -0.35 6.73 15.63
N ARG A 97 -0.17 7.08 14.36
CA ARG A 97 0.97 6.60 13.56
C ARG A 97 2.32 7.00 14.16
N LYS A 98 2.45 8.23 14.68
CA LYS A 98 3.68 8.70 15.33
C LYS A 98 4.06 7.91 16.59
N ILE A 99 3.07 7.32 17.26
CA ILE A 99 3.25 6.53 18.49
C ILE A 99 3.11 5.02 18.26
N GLY A 100 3.13 4.56 16.99
CA GLY A 100 3.06 3.13 16.63
C GLY A 100 1.67 2.49 16.81
N LYS A 101 0.59 3.28 16.93
CA LYS A 101 -0.80 2.79 17.11
C LYS A 101 -1.68 2.97 15.87
N ALA A 102 -1.10 3.14 14.67
CA ALA A 102 -1.85 3.41 13.44
C ALA A 102 -2.88 2.32 13.13
N ASP A 103 -2.49 1.05 13.18
CA ASP A 103 -3.37 -0.06 12.86
C ASP A 103 -4.53 -0.18 13.85
N LEU A 104 -4.27 0.03 15.14
CA LEU A 104 -5.31 0.05 16.18
C LEU A 104 -6.35 1.14 15.88
N ILE A 105 -5.92 2.36 15.60
CA ILE A 105 -6.82 3.48 15.31
C ILE A 105 -7.57 3.26 13.99
N LYS A 106 -6.91 2.72 12.98
CA LYS A 106 -7.55 2.37 11.71
C LYS A 106 -8.67 1.35 11.91
N ASP A 107 -8.43 0.30 12.67
CA ASP A 107 -9.42 -0.71 13.02
C ASP A 107 -10.61 -0.10 13.77
N GLU A 108 -10.37 0.74 14.78
CA GLU A 108 -11.43 1.34 15.59
C GLU A 108 -12.25 2.38 14.79
N LEU A 109 -11.63 3.16 13.89
CA LEU A 109 -12.35 4.09 13.01
C LEU A 109 -13.27 3.36 12.05
N PHE A 110 -12.81 2.29 11.39
CA PHE A 110 -13.66 1.47 10.53
C PHE A 110 -14.75 0.75 11.32
N LYS A 111 -14.45 0.25 12.50
CA LYS A 111 -15.42 -0.38 13.40
C LYS A 111 -16.49 0.62 13.87
N ALA A 112 -16.10 1.82 14.26
CA ALA A 112 -17.03 2.89 14.63
C ALA A 112 -17.99 3.22 13.47
N SER A 113 -17.46 3.41 12.25
CA SER A 113 -18.28 3.72 11.08
C SER A 113 -19.22 2.57 10.69
N PHE A 114 -18.68 1.33 10.56
CA PHE A 114 -19.41 0.26 9.86
C PHE A 114 -20.02 -0.80 10.78
N LYS A 115 -19.56 -0.93 12.02
CA LYS A 115 -20.18 -1.82 13.00
C LYS A 115 -21.14 -1.08 13.91
N HIS A 116 -20.79 0.15 14.28
CA HIS A 116 -21.57 0.94 15.23
C HIS A 116 -22.39 2.06 14.58
N GLY A 117 -22.24 2.31 13.27
CA GLY A 117 -22.98 3.33 12.52
C GLY A 117 -22.70 4.77 12.98
N VAL A 118 -21.50 5.00 13.53
CA VAL A 118 -21.12 6.31 14.08
C VAL A 118 -20.47 7.16 12.99
N ASN A 119 -20.82 8.45 12.93
CA ASN A 119 -20.17 9.38 12.02
C ASN A 119 -18.77 9.77 12.54
N VAL A 120 -17.74 9.09 12.04
CA VAL A 120 -16.35 9.37 12.44
C VAL A 120 -15.79 10.69 11.91
N PHE A 121 -16.58 11.44 11.11
CA PHE A 121 -16.23 12.79 10.70
C PHE A 121 -16.83 13.86 11.64
N ASP A 122 -17.41 13.45 12.77
CA ASP A 122 -17.79 14.33 13.84
C ASP A 122 -16.61 14.50 14.82
N PRO A 123 -16.10 15.73 15.04
CA PRO A 123 -14.97 15.97 15.94
C PRO A 123 -15.23 15.52 17.39
N GLY A 124 -16.50 15.57 17.84
CA GLY A 124 -16.89 15.10 19.17
C GLY A 124 -16.68 13.60 19.34
N ILE A 125 -17.04 12.84 18.32
CA ILE A 125 -16.82 11.37 18.27
C ILE A 125 -15.33 11.06 18.26
N ILE A 126 -14.54 11.79 17.48
CA ILE A 126 -13.09 11.59 17.43
C ILE A 126 -12.42 11.91 18.77
N ASN A 127 -12.84 12.96 19.44
CA ASN A 127 -12.35 13.28 20.78
C ASN A 127 -12.71 12.18 21.81
N TYR A 128 -13.91 11.61 21.71
CA TYR A 128 -14.30 10.47 22.55
C TYR A 128 -13.42 9.25 22.28
N LEU A 129 -13.25 8.86 21.00
CA LEU A 129 -12.39 7.73 20.60
C LEU A 129 -10.94 7.94 21.06
N ALA A 130 -10.39 9.12 20.88
CA ALA A 130 -9.02 9.44 21.30
C ALA A 130 -8.83 9.23 22.81
N ARG A 131 -9.81 9.67 23.64
CA ARG A 131 -9.76 9.49 25.10
C ARG A 131 -9.96 8.03 25.53
N SER A 132 -10.79 7.28 24.83
CA SER A 132 -11.09 5.88 25.16
C SER A 132 -9.95 4.91 24.85
N LEU A 133 -9.04 5.29 23.95
CA LEU A 133 -7.92 4.47 23.51
C LEU A 133 -6.57 4.87 24.15
N GLY A 134 -6.54 5.89 24.98
CA GLY A 134 -5.35 6.35 25.72
C GLY A 134 -4.41 7.15 24.86
#